data_9ffc6bbd3727106f1c7d6d20c43ab833
#
_entry.id   9ffc6bbd3727106f1c7d6d20c43ab833
#
_cell.length_a   1.000
_cell.length_b   1.000
_cell.length_c   1.000
_cell.angle_alpha   90.00
_cell.angle_beta   90.00
_cell.angle_gamma   90.00
#
_symmetry.space_group_name_H-M   'P 1'
#
loop_
_entity.id
_entity.type
_entity.pdbx_description
1 polymer ?
#
loop_
_entity_poly.entity_id
_entity_poly.type
_entity_poly.pdbx_seq_one_letter_code
_entity_poly.pdbx_strand_id
1 'polypeptide(L)'
;VNSASATEHRKAGASRRMPARGPAHPVSAAPSLGPRIGGLVVVALTLGVGFNVALSAQDASSTFVPVTDEILENPPASEWLMFRRTHDSWGYSPLDQIDRENVHQLGLAWAREVEVGTSEITPLAYDGVLYIPSFEDTIEAVDSTTGDFIWRYTREQPEGLYAQVGFNAKNNRNIAIYDRLILNNSDDNHAFALDAETGELVWETQILDWKVNPATHSSGPIVADGRVVSGRSCRPWGGPESCIMIALDALTGEELWRTRTMPAPGEPGDETWGDVPFEQRRHVGTWMVPSYDPELDLIYFGTAVTSPAPKFMLGGTDLTHLYNNSTLALEPETGEIRWYFQHLNDHWDLDYPFERILVDLPVSPDPEAVRWIREGLEPGETRKVMTGIPGKTGFVYTLDRETGEFLWARPTVPQNVVVDIDETTGRAVENTEIIFTELDQEMLVCPSWTGGKDWEAGSYSPLTRTMYFPLRNMCGRMFVTGDVNSPRAQAFQQQVAIYSLAADHIKAPGEEYLGTVYAISAVTGETEWLFETETWTYSVVATGGGLVFGGDASGAFRAFDHETGEVLWEVNLGAPAMGYPISYAVDGRQYVAISTGPGSLRSTPAGAARARGGNLYVFALPDRR
;
A
#
# COMPACT_ATOMS: atom_id res chain seq x y z
N VAL A 1 65.59 6.80 13.32
CA VAL A 1 66.46 6.60 14.49
C VAL A 1 65.58 6.04 15.60
N ASN A 2 65.82 4.76 15.93
CA ASN A 2 65.54 4.00 17.15
C ASN A 2 64.08 3.87 17.60
N SER A 3 63.53 2.72 17.61
CA SER A 3 63.79 1.38 18.18
C SER A 3 63.11 1.16 19.53
N ALA A 4 62.31 0.10 19.58
CA ALA A 4 62.07 -0.87 20.66
C ALA A 4 61.18 -0.40 21.84
N SER A 5 60.31 -1.17 22.43
CA SER A 5 60.31 -2.64 22.65
C SER A 5 58.96 -3.11 23.16
N ALA A 6 58.68 -4.37 22.94
CA ALA A 6 57.58 -5.18 23.43
C ALA A 6 57.54 -5.31 24.97
N THR A 7 56.36 -5.55 25.51
CA THR A 7 56.21 -6.43 26.68
C THR A 7 54.85 -7.15 26.64
N GLU A 8 54.93 -8.46 26.57
CA GLU A 8 53.85 -9.42 26.81
C GLU A 8 53.40 -9.36 28.27
N HIS A 9 52.10 -9.47 28.50
CA HIS A 9 51.58 -10.09 29.71
C HIS A 9 50.41 -11.04 29.36
N ARG A 10 50.74 -12.32 29.36
CA ARG A 10 49.80 -13.44 29.54
C ARG A 10 49.12 -13.29 30.90
N LYS A 11 47.81 -13.45 30.96
CA LYS A 11 47.15 -14.10 32.11
C LYS A 11 45.99 -14.99 31.62
N ALA A 12 46.12 -16.24 32.03
CA ALA A 12 45.28 -17.41 32.01
C ALA A 12 43.84 -17.14 32.53
N GLY A 13 42.86 -17.64 31.88
CA GLY A 13 42.14 -18.88 32.00
C GLY A 13 41.18 -18.96 33.17
N ALA A 14 39.87 -19.04 32.87
CA ALA A 14 38.93 -19.83 33.66
C ALA A 14 37.68 -20.14 32.84
N SER A 15 37.63 -21.34 32.29
CA SER A 15 36.44 -21.97 31.76
C SER A 15 35.55 -22.40 32.91
N ARG A 16 34.30 -21.87 32.98
CA ARG A 16 33.24 -22.47 33.79
C ARG A 16 32.38 -23.36 32.92
N ARG A 17 32.51 -24.66 33.10
CA ARG A 17 31.60 -25.70 32.61
C ARG A 17 30.28 -25.60 33.37
N MET A 18 29.16 -25.57 32.65
CA MET A 18 27.83 -25.90 33.20
C MET A 18 27.64 -27.41 33.26
N PRO A 19 26.96 -27.96 34.28
CA PRO A 19 26.72 -29.40 34.41
C PRO A 19 25.57 -29.88 33.50
N ALA A 20 25.78 -31.09 32.99
CA ALA A 20 24.81 -31.84 32.21
C ALA A 20 23.59 -32.24 33.05
N ARG A 21 22.39 -32.11 32.49
CA ARG A 21 21.16 -32.70 33.03
C ARG A 21 21.08 -34.16 32.58
N GLY A 22 20.92 -35.07 33.56
CA GLY A 22 20.69 -36.51 33.35
C GLY A 22 19.25 -36.83 32.93
N PRO A 23 18.98 -38.08 32.54
CA PRO A 23 17.76 -38.46 31.82
C PRO A 23 16.58 -38.67 32.76
N ALA A 24 15.38 -38.34 32.26
CA ALA A 24 14.10 -38.56 32.92
C ALA A 24 13.68 -40.03 32.82
N HIS A 25 13.23 -40.60 33.94
CA HIS A 25 12.63 -41.94 34.02
C HIS A 25 11.15 -41.93 33.61
N PRO A 26 10.65 -43.05 33.02
CA PRO A 26 9.25 -43.16 32.65
C PRO A 26 8.37 -43.57 33.87
N VAL A 27 7.19 -42.96 33.97
CA VAL A 27 6.16 -43.33 34.95
C VAL A 27 5.20 -44.34 34.32
N SER A 28 5.04 -45.45 35.03
CA SER A 28 4.25 -46.62 34.68
C SER A 28 2.75 -46.38 34.78
N ALA A 29 2.03 -47.04 33.86
CA ALA A 29 0.58 -47.23 33.91
C ALA A 29 0.16 -48.20 35.02
N ALA A 30 -1.00 -48.03 35.63
CA ALA A 30 -1.70 -48.97 36.46
C ALA A 30 -3.21 -48.99 36.15
N PRO A 31 -3.89 -50.11 36.40
CA PRO A 31 -5.01 -50.57 35.59
C PRO A 31 -6.40 -50.28 36.15
N SER A 32 -7.38 -50.44 35.24
CA SER A 32 -8.81 -50.37 35.44
C SER A 32 -9.38 -51.48 36.34
N LEU A 33 -10.32 -51.14 37.21
CA LEU A 33 -11.25 -52.06 37.83
C LEU A 33 -12.68 -51.46 37.73
N GLY A 34 -13.54 -52.17 37.02
CA GLY A 34 -14.98 -51.93 37.07
C GLY A 34 -15.67 -52.60 38.24
N PRO A 35 -16.92 -52.31 38.52
CA PRO A 35 -17.89 -53.37 38.74
C PRO A 35 -19.21 -53.22 37.98
N ARG A 36 -19.71 -54.35 37.58
CA ARG A 36 -21.09 -54.61 37.11
C ARG A 36 -22.04 -54.64 38.27
N ILE A 37 -23.25 -54.08 38.13
CA ILE A 37 -24.56 -54.47 38.74
C ILE A 37 -25.60 -53.84 37.82
N GLY A 38 -26.49 -54.46 37.12
CA GLY A 38 -27.50 -55.42 37.50
C GLY A 38 -28.87 -54.72 37.56
N GLY A 39 -29.62 -54.71 36.47
CA GLY A 39 -31.03 -54.84 36.24
C GLY A 39 -32.06 -54.01 37.04
N LEU A 40 -32.90 -53.31 36.30
CA LEU A 40 -34.40 -53.47 36.40
C LEU A 40 -35.06 -52.71 35.21
N VAL A 41 -35.78 -53.46 34.40
CA VAL A 41 -36.69 -52.95 33.37
C VAL A 41 -38.00 -52.56 34.07
N VAL A 42 -38.39 -51.28 33.98
CA VAL A 42 -39.77 -50.84 34.21
C VAL A 42 -40.27 -50.19 32.94
N VAL A 43 -41.17 -50.89 32.26
CA VAL A 43 -41.90 -50.34 31.09
C VAL A 43 -43.05 -49.51 31.67
N ALA A 44 -42.96 -48.18 31.45
CA ALA A 44 -44.11 -47.29 31.62
C ALA A 44 -44.50 -46.74 30.24
N LEU A 45 -45.63 -47.27 29.73
CA LEU A 45 -46.31 -46.65 28.59
C LEU A 45 -46.93 -45.32 29.03
N THR A 46 -46.40 -44.21 28.53
CA THR A 46 -47.12 -42.95 28.55
C THR A 46 -47.36 -42.50 27.09
N LEU A 47 -48.65 -42.43 26.75
CA LEU A 47 -49.18 -41.80 25.56
C LEU A 47 -48.81 -40.28 25.61
N GLY A 48 -47.77 -39.91 24.93
CA GLY A 48 -47.41 -38.52 24.71
C GLY A 48 -48.02 -38.01 23.41
N VAL A 49 -49.00 -37.13 23.52
CA VAL A 49 -49.50 -36.33 22.41
C VAL A 49 -48.33 -35.43 21.96
N GLY A 50 -47.76 -35.76 20.80
CA GLY A 50 -46.70 -34.94 20.19
C GLY A 50 -47.27 -33.61 19.69
N PHE A 51 -47.00 -32.54 20.43
CA PHE A 51 -47.01 -31.19 19.84
C PHE A 51 -45.76 -31.06 19.00
N ASN A 52 -45.86 -31.20 17.70
CA ASN A 52 -44.88 -30.70 16.76
C ASN A 52 -44.98 -29.17 16.78
N VAL A 53 -44.19 -28.52 17.61
CA VAL A 53 -43.84 -27.14 17.43
C VAL A 53 -42.83 -27.15 16.27
N ALA A 54 -43.32 -26.97 15.05
CA ALA A 54 -42.45 -26.50 13.97
C ALA A 54 -41.93 -25.12 14.41
N LEU A 55 -40.70 -25.04 14.90
CA LEU A 55 -39.95 -23.81 14.85
C LEU A 55 -39.80 -23.51 13.34
N SER A 56 -40.69 -22.66 12.82
CA SER A 56 -40.35 -21.89 11.64
C SER A 56 -39.12 -21.08 12.07
N ALA A 57 -37.95 -21.44 11.54
CA ALA A 57 -36.89 -20.48 11.38
C ALA A 57 -37.54 -19.36 10.55
N GLN A 58 -37.90 -18.25 11.22
CA GLN A 58 -38.04 -17.00 10.51
C GLN A 58 -36.63 -16.75 10.00
N ASP A 59 -36.46 -16.84 8.70
CA ASP A 59 -35.39 -16.15 8.01
C ASP A 59 -35.50 -14.68 8.48
N ALA A 60 -34.65 -14.31 9.44
CA ALA A 60 -34.38 -12.92 9.69
C ALA A 60 -33.86 -12.41 8.35
N SER A 61 -34.71 -11.72 7.58
CA SER A 61 -34.27 -11.07 6.35
C SER A 61 -33.12 -10.16 6.78
N SER A 62 -31.89 -10.52 6.36
CA SER A 62 -30.72 -9.70 6.53
C SER A 62 -31.07 -8.27 6.10
N THR A 63 -30.77 -7.32 6.94
CA THR A 63 -30.94 -5.88 6.62
C THR A 63 -29.79 -5.35 5.78
N PHE A 64 -28.74 -6.17 5.55
CA PHE A 64 -27.58 -5.80 4.76
C PHE A 64 -27.99 -5.44 3.32
N VAL A 65 -27.63 -4.24 2.90
CA VAL A 65 -27.86 -3.76 1.52
C VAL A 65 -26.68 -4.19 0.67
N PRO A 66 -26.89 -4.99 -0.40
CA PRO A 66 -25.79 -5.38 -1.29
C PRO A 66 -25.12 -4.18 -1.94
N VAL A 67 -23.78 -4.17 -1.95
CA VAL A 67 -22.99 -3.12 -2.59
C VAL A 67 -22.93 -3.37 -4.10
N THR A 68 -23.43 -2.42 -4.89
CA THR A 68 -23.45 -2.47 -6.35
C THR A 68 -22.42 -1.53 -6.96
N ASP A 69 -22.18 -1.66 -8.28
CA ASP A 69 -21.31 -0.72 -9.00
C ASP A 69 -21.80 0.72 -8.85
N GLU A 70 -23.13 0.98 -8.90
CA GLU A 70 -23.69 2.32 -8.68
C GLU A 70 -23.35 2.88 -7.28
N ILE A 71 -23.34 2.03 -6.24
CA ILE A 71 -22.94 2.42 -4.89
C ILE A 71 -21.43 2.67 -4.83
N LEU A 72 -20.60 1.87 -5.51
CA LEU A 72 -19.15 2.08 -5.56
C LEU A 72 -18.75 3.34 -6.33
N GLU A 73 -19.49 3.67 -7.41
CA GLU A 73 -19.29 4.90 -8.18
C GLU A 73 -19.71 6.16 -7.39
N ASN A 74 -20.82 6.05 -6.67
CA ASN A 74 -21.40 7.15 -5.90
C ASN A 74 -21.67 6.76 -4.45
N PRO A 75 -20.62 6.48 -3.65
CA PRO A 75 -20.81 5.99 -2.29
C PRO A 75 -21.49 7.06 -1.40
N PRO A 76 -22.43 6.63 -0.51
CA PRO A 76 -22.99 7.54 0.49
C PRO A 76 -21.89 8.28 1.25
N ALA A 77 -22.16 9.54 1.62
CA ALA A 77 -21.18 10.36 2.32
C ALA A 77 -20.67 9.71 3.62
N SER A 78 -21.53 8.92 4.28
CA SER A 78 -21.24 8.18 5.51
C SER A 78 -20.27 7.01 5.34
N GLU A 79 -20.05 6.51 4.12
CA GLU A 79 -19.39 5.24 3.88
C GLU A 79 -17.98 5.43 3.31
N TRP A 80 -17.11 4.42 3.56
CA TRP A 80 -15.76 4.31 3.01
C TRP A 80 -15.56 2.92 2.42
N LEU A 81 -15.83 2.75 1.10
CA LEU A 81 -16.03 1.44 0.46
C LEU A 81 -14.82 0.87 -0.27
N MET A 82 -13.75 1.65 -0.44
CA MET A 82 -12.53 1.19 -1.11
C MET A 82 -11.29 1.97 -0.66
N PHE A 83 -10.12 1.61 -1.16
CA PHE A 83 -8.80 2.11 -0.75
C PHE A 83 -8.73 3.63 -0.51
N ARG A 84 -9.18 4.45 -1.47
CA ARG A 84 -9.21 5.92 -1.35
C ARG A 84 -10.62 6.51 -1.35
N ARG A 85 -11.61 5.72 -0.90
CA ARG A 85 -13.04 5.98 -0.83
C ARG A 85 -13.76 5.85 -2.16
N THR A 86 -13.20 6.37 -3.25
CA THR A 86 -13.80 6.44 -4.59
C THR A 86 -12.81 5.95 -5.64
N HIS A 87 -13.30 5.52 -6.80
CA HIS A 87 -12.50 4.98 -7.91
C HIS A 87 -11.46 5.97 -8.45
N ASP A 88 -11.74 7.27 -8.32
CA ASP A 88 -10.85 8.36 -8.73
C ASP A 88 -9.65 8.61 -7.80
N SER A 89 -9.54 7.83 -6.72
CA SER A 89 -8.45 7.88 -5.74
C SER A 89 -8.27 9.22 -5.04
N TRP A 90 -9.34 9.99 -4.83
CA TRP A 90 -9.24 11.30 -4.18
C TRP A 90 -8.81 11.23 -2.72
N GLY A 91 -9.13 10.13 -2.00
CA GLY A 91 -8.88 10.10 -0.57
C GLY A 91 -9.60 11.22 0.17
N TYR A 92 -10.83 11.52 -0.23
CA TYR A 92 -11.65 12.61 0.25
C TYR A 92 -12.97 12.10 0.85
N SER A 93 -13.32 12.60 2.02
CA SER A 93 -14.64 12.41 2.63
C SER A 93 -15.46 13.68 2.51
N PRO A 94 -16.70 13.65 1.98
CA PRO A 94 -17.55 14.84 1.93
C PRO A 94 -18.15 15.24 3.28
N LEU A 95 -17.91 14.46 4.35
CA LEU A 95 -18.40 14.76 5.69
C LEU A 95 -17.78 16.04 6.24
N ASP A 96 -18.61 16.86 6.88
CA ASP A 96 -18.29 18.22 7.35
C ASP A 96 -18.68 18.50 8.80
N GLN A 97 -19.17 17.50 9.56
CA GLN A 97 -19.52 17.67 10.98
C GLN A 97 -18.30 18.00 11.84
N ILE A 98 -17.14 17.41 11.51
CA ILE A 98 -15.84 17.77 12.09
C ILE A 98 -15.24 18.79 11.14
N ASP A 99 -15.11 20.03 11.62
CA ASP A 99 -14.69 21.18 10.82
C ASP A 99 -13.58 22.00 11.51
N ARG A 100 -13.12 23.05 10.84
CA ARG A 100 -12.07 23.95 11.31
C ARG A 100 -12.39 24.62 12.64
N GLU A 101 -13.68 24.87 12.95
CA GLU A 101 -14.12 25.58 14.16
C GLU A 101 -14.18 24.64 15.38
N ASN A 102 -14.44 23.33 15.17
CA ASN A 102 -14.72 22.39 16.25
C ASN A 102 -13.69 21.25 16.40
N VAL A 103 -12.77 21.05 15.45
CA VAL A 103 -11.79 19.97 15.48
C VAL A 103 -10.92 19.95 16.74
N HIS A 104 -10.71 21.12 17.38
CA HIS A 104 -10.01 21.21 18.66
C HIS A 104 -10.69 20.44 19.81
N GLN A 105 -11.96 20.04 19.64
CA GLN A 105 -12.74 19.24 20.60
C GLN A 105 -12.68 17.75 20.28
N LEU A 106 -12.01 17.34 19.18
CA LEU A 106 -11.94 15.96 18.75
C LEU A 106 -11.28 15.10 19.84
N GLY A 107 -11.96 14.04 20.25
CA GLY A 107 -11.51 13.12 21.28
C GLY A 107 -11.52 11.67 20.83
N LEU A 108 -10.81 10.83 21.56
CA LEU A 108 -10.82 9.38 21.32
C LEU A 108 -12.22 8.83 21.62
N ALA A 109 -12.87 8.23 20.62
CA ALA A 109 -14.11 7.49 20.79
C ALA A 109 -13.81 6.08 21.31
N TRP A 110 -12.94 5.36 20.63
CA TRP A 110 -12.46 4.04 21.04
C TRP A 110 -11.10 3.72 20.38
N ALA A 111 -10.41 2.70 20.89
CA ALA A 111 -9.20 2.16 20.29
C ALA A 111 -9.18 0.64 20.44
N ARG A 112 -8.60 -0.05 19.47
CA ARG A 112 -8.49 -1.50 19.42
C ARG A 112 -7.10 -1.91 18.95
N GLU A 113 -6.52 -2.94 19.58
CA GLU A 113 -5.32 -3.59 19.06
C GLU A 113 -5.62 -4.27 17.73
N VAL A 114 -4.74 -4.06 16.74
CA VAL A 114 -4.73 -4.79 15.46
C VAL A 114 -3.57 -5.79 15.45
N GLU A 115 -3.61 -6.78 14.54
CA GLU A 115 -2.59 -7.82 14.46
C GLU A 115 -1.18 -7.23 14.38
N VAL A 116 -0.21 -7.89 15.02
CA VAL A 116 1.18 -7.42 15.10
C VAL A 116 1.84 -7.49 13.72
N GLY A 117 2.26 -6.35 13.21
CA GLY A 117 2.92 -6.23 11.90
C GLY A 117 3.06 -4.78 11.47
N THR A 118 3.30 -4.55 10.18
CA THR A 118 3.20 -3.22 9.59
C THR A 118 1.72 -2.87 9.42
N SER A 119 1.31 -1.71 9.95
CA SER A 119 -0.10 -1.30 9.92
C SER A 119 -0.37 -0.27 8.83
N GLU A 120 0.07 -0.58 7.60
CA GLU A 120 -0.22 0.20 6.40
C GLU A 120 -1.63 -0.15 5.87
N ILE A 121 -2.67 -0.01 6.69
CA ILE A 121 -4.01 -0.52 6.39
C ILE A 121 -5.02 0.60 6.14
N THR A 122 -5.98 0.31 5.25
CA THR A 122 -7.20 1.09 5.02
C THR A 122 -8.39 0.24 5.45
N PRO A 123 -9.04 0.54 6.58
CA PRO A 123 -10.32 -0.10 6.92
C PRO A 123 -11.41 0.31 5.91
N LEU A 124 -12.41 -0.56 5.69
CA LEU A 124 -13.66 -0.17 5.04
C LEU A 124 -14.72 0.09 6.09
N ALA A 125 -15.56 1.09 5.85
CA ALA A 125 -16.73 1.40 6.69
C ALA A 125 -18.00 1.24 5.85
N TYR A 126 -18.88 0.33 6.25
CA TYR A 126 -20.17 0.10 5.61
C TYR A 126 -21.21 -0.38 6.59
N ASP A 127 -22.40 0.25 6.53
CA ASP A 127 -23.59 -0.12 7.33
C ASP A 127 -23.30 -0.29 8.84
N GLY A 128 -22.51 0.61 9.42
CA GLY A 128 -22.14 0.59 10.84
C GLY A 128 -21.04 -0.41 11.20
N VAL A 129 -20.44 -1.09 10.24
CA VAL A 129 -19.35 -2.06 10.45
C VAL A 129 -18.04 -1.51 9.89
N LEU A 130 -16.95 -1.70 10.63
CA LEU A 130 -15.58 -1.55 10.11
C LEU A 130 -15.00 -2.92 9.77
N TYR A 131 -14.56 -3.09 8.54
CA TYR A 131 -13.79 -4.25 8.07
C TYR A 131 -12.32 -3.87 8.04
N ILE A 132 -11.51 -4.56 8.84
CA ILE A 132 -10.12 -4.18 9.11
C ILE A 132 -9.20 -5.25 8.52
N PRO A 133 -8.51 -4.98 7.39
CA PRO A 133 -7.45 -5.86 6.93
C PRO A 133 -6.26 -5.78 7.90
N SER A 134 -5.61 -6.90 8.12
CA SER A 134 -4.46 -7.02 8.99
C SER A 134 -3.39 -7.93 8.39
N PHE A 135 -2.26 -7.97 9.05
CA PHE A 135 -1.10 -8.77 8.69
C PHE A 135 -1.44 -10.28 8.57
N GLU A 136 -0.77 -10.99 7.66
CA GLU A 136 -0.95 -12.43 7.42
C GLU A 136 -2.40 -12.82 7.07
N ASP A 137 -3.04 -12.07 6.16
CA ASP A 137 -4.40 -12.31 5.65
C ASP A 137 -5.48 -12.49 6.74
N THR A 138 -5.36 -11.69 7.80
CA THR A 138 -6.39 -11.57 8.81
C THR A 138 -7.34 -10.42 8.47
N ILE A 139 -8.65 -10.67 8.53
CA ILE A 139 -9.70 -9.65 8.39
C ILE A 139 -10.59 -9.72 9.61
N GLU A 140 -10.85 -8.58 10.23
CA GLU A 140 -11.80 -8.45 11.34
C GLU A 140 -12.96 -7.52 10.95
N ALA A 141 -14.18 -7.88 11.38
CA ALA A 141 -15.32 -6.99 11.40
C ALA A 141 -15.62 -6.56 12.83
N VAL A 142 -15.84 -5.27 13.03
CA VAL A 142 -16.16 -4.69 14.33
C VAL A 142 -17.27 -3.65 14.19
N ASP A 143 -18.05 -3.44 15.25
CA ASP A 143 -18.95 -2.30 15.33
C ASP A 143 -18.16 -1.00 15.19
N SER A 144 -18.51 -0.17 14.23
CA SER A 144 -17.74 1.02 13.88
C SER A 144 -17.85 2.15 14.92
N THR A 145 -18.85 2.08 15.82
CA THR A 145 -19.10 3.10 16.86
C THR A 145 -18.43 2.77 18.18
N THR A 146 -18.21 1.47 18.49
CA THR A 146 -17.68 0.98 19.78
C THR A 146 -16.38 0.22 19.66
N GLY A 147 -16.06 -0.34 18.48
CA GLY A 147 -14.96 -1.28 18.30
C GLY A 147 -15.24 -2.68 18.80
N ASP A 148 -16.50 -3.00 19.14
CA ASP A 148 -16.89 -4.32 19.61
C ASP A 148 -16.76 -5.35 18.48
N PHE A 149 -16.26 -6.53 18.86
CA PHE A 149 -15.96 -7.63 17.93
C PHE A 149 -17.26 -8.22 17.34
N ILE A 150 -17.27 -8.42 16.01
CA ILE A 150 -18.34 -9.12 15.29
C ILE A 150 -17.82 -10.48 14.80
N TRP A 151 -16.86 -10.49 13.88
CA TRP A 151 -16.23 -11.72 13.42
C TRP A 151 -14.75 -11.49 13.03
N ARG A 152 -14.00 -12.59 12.90
CA ARG A 152 -12.61 -12.61 12.43
C ARG A 152 -12.39 -13.81 11.54
N TYR A 153 -11.76 -13.58 10.42
CA TYR A 153 -11.20 -14.61 9.54
C TYR A 153 -9.68 -14.50 9.54
N THR A 154 -8.99 -15.62 9.61
CA THR A 154 -7.53 -15.70 9.44
C THR A 154 -7.25 -16.88 8.52
N ARG A 155 -6.55 -16.62 7.41
CA ARG A 155 -6.16 -17.67 6.46
C ARG A 155 -4.94 -18.42 6.99
N GLU A 156 -5.02 -19.77 7.01
CA GLU A 156 -3.86 -20.60 7.31
C GLU A 156 -2.85 -20.53 6.15
N GLN A 157 -1.63 -20.07 6.45
CA GLN A 157 -0.59 -19.96 5.45
C GLN A 157 0.21 -21.26 5.30
N PRO A 158 0.54 -21.69 4.06
CA PRO A 158 1.33 -22.89 3.83
C PRO A 158 2.74 -22.78 4.43
N GLU A 159 3.25 -23.91 4.96
CA GLU A 159 4.62 -23.96 5.48
C GLU A 159 5.66 -23.63 4.37
N GLY A 160 6.58 -22.72 4.70
CA GLY A 160 7.65 -22.30 3.78
C GLY A 160 7.25 -21.19 2.80
N LEU A 161 6.00 -20.71 2.82
CA LEU A 161 5.51 -19.66 1.92
C LEU A 161 6.44 -18.44 1.90
N TYR A 162 6.71 -17.85 3.06
CA TYR A 162 7.48 -16.59 3.15
C TYR A 162 8.96 -16.73 2.81
N ALA A 163 9.49 -17.94 2.75
CA ALA A 163 10.82 -18.19 2.20
C ALA A 163 10.86 -18.03 0.66
N GLN A 164 9.72 -18.22 0.00
CA GLN A 164 9.57 -18.09 -1.45
C GLN A 164 9.09 -16.69 -1.87
N VAL A 165 8.01 -16.20 -1.25
CA VAL A 165 7.39 -14.93 -1.63
C VAL A 165 7.98 -13.72 -0.93
N GLY A 166 8.71 -13.92 0.17
CA GLY A 166 9.36 -12.86 0.94
C GLY A 166 8.45 -12.22 1.99
N PHE A 167 9.08 -11.50 2.92
CA PHE A 167 8.38 -10.93 4.08
C PHE A 167 7.36 -9.84 3.72
N ASN A 168 7.63 -9.05 2.66
CA ASN A 168 6.72 -7.97 2.25
C ASN A 168 5.35 -8.48 1.77
N ALA A 169 5.22 -9.77 1.46
CA ALA A 169 3.94 -10.37 1.10
C ALA A 169 2.90 -10.28 2.23
N LYS A 170 3.34 -10.17 3.48
CA LYS A 170 2.49 -10.08 4.65
C LYS A 170 1.71 -8.77 4.80
N ASN A 171 2.05 -7.74 4.02
CA ASN A 171 1.33 -6.46 4.06
C ASN A 171 0.02 -6.58 3.30
N ASN A 172 -1.07 -6.17 3.94
CA ASN A 172 -2.39 -6.08 3.32
C ASN A 172 -2.94 -4.66 3.50
N ARG A 173 -2.77 -3.81 2.48
CA ARG A 173 -3.12 -2.38 2.58
C ARG A 173 -4.60 -2.10 2.47
N ASN A 174 -5.35 -2.94 1.76
CA ASN A 174 -6.78 -2.75 1.56
C ASN A 174 -7.47 -4.07 1.23
N ILE A 175 -8.76 -4.05 1.37
CA ILE A 175 -9.74 -5.04 0.91
C ILE A 175 -10.77 -4.30 0.04
N ALA A 176 -11.62 -5.04 -0.65
CA ALA A 176 -12.76 -4.48 -1.37
C ALA A 176 -14.07 -5.09 -0.86
N ILE A 177 -15.17 -4.40 -1.15
CA ILE A 177 -16.52 -4.88 -0.84
C ILE A 177 -17.38 -4.84 -2.11
N TYR A 178 -18.15 -5.88 -2.37
CA TYR A 178 -19.09 -5.96 -3.49
C TYR A 178 -20.19 -6.97 -3.19
N ASP A 179 -21.42 -6.65 -3.54
CA ASP A 179 -22.61 -7.40 -3.15
C ASP A 179 -22.65 -7.61 -1.62
N ARG A 180 -22.49 -8.81 -1.16
CA ARG A 180 -22.39 -9.20 0.27
C ARG A 180 -21.00 -9.72 0.61
N LEU A 181 -20.00 -9.41 -0.18
CA LEU A 181 -18.69 -10.05 -0.14
C LEU A 181 -17.59 -9.05 0.25
N ILE A 182 -16.74 -9.46 1.17
CA ILE A 182 -15.43 -8.86 1.42
C ILE A 182 -14.40 -9.62 0.60
N LEU A 183 -13.72 -8.91 -0.28
CA LEU A 183 -12.82 -9.46 -1.28
C LEU A 183 -11.36 -9.13 -0.93
N ASN A 184 -10.49 -10.12 -1.00
CA ASN A 184 -9.07 -9.95 -0.69
C ASN A 184 -8.16 -10.80 -1.56
N ASN A 185 -6.90 -10.38 -1.64
CA ASN A 185 -5.78 -11.18 -2.14
C ASN A 185 -5.05 -11.82 -0.98
N SER A 186 -4.57 -13.07 -1.12
CA SER A 186 -3.81 -13.74 -0.08
C SER A 186 -2.33 -13.88 -0.41
N ASP A 187 -1.51 -13.99 0.63
CA ASP A 187 -0.05 -14.15 0.54
C ASP A 187 0.35 -15.39 -0.27
N ASP A 188 -0.47 -16.45 -0.22
CA ASP A 188 -0.25 -17.70 -0.98
C ASP A 188 -0.74 -17.64 -2.44
N ASN A 189 -0.96 -16.43 -2.95
CA ASN A 189 -1.39 -16.14 -4.33
C ASN A 189 -2.78 -16.68 -4.71
N HIS A 190 -3.73 -16.68 -3.78
CA HIS A 190 -5.14 -16.79 -4.06
C HIS A 190 -5.82 -15.41 -4.03
N ALA A 191 -7.00 -15.32 -4.62
CA ALA A 191 -8.02 -14.34 -4.27
C ALA A 191 -9.15 -15.08 -3.58
N PHE A 192 -9.82 -14.43 -2.64
CA PHE A 192 -10.93 -15.03 -1.91
C PHE A 192 -12.00 -14.01 -1.52
N ALA A 193 -13.21 -14.52 -1.28
CA ALA A 193 -14.34 -13.73 -0.80
C ALA A 193 -14.89 -14.30 0.50
N LEU A 194 -15.20 -13.42 1.44
CA LEU A 194 -15.88 -13.73 2.68
C LEU A 194 -17.28 -13.11 2.66
N ASP A 195 -18.25 -13.78 3.26
CA ASP A 195 -19.54 -13.15 3.55
C ASP A 195 -19.36 -12.00 4.55
N ALA A 196 -19.85 -10.82 4.21
CA ALA A 196 -19.62 -9.60 4.98
C ALA A 196 -20.24 -9.62 6.39
N GLU A 197 -21.35 -10.36 6.59
CA GLU A 197 -22.03 -10.44 7.88
C GLU A 197 -21.45 -11.51 8.80
N THR A 198 -20.90 -12.60 8.22
CA THR A 198 -20.48 -13.78 9.01
C THR A 198 -18.97 -14.04 9.02
N GLY A 199 -18.24 -13.52 8.02
CA GLY A 199 -16.82 -13.83 7.81
C GLY A 199 -16.57 -15.23 7.25
N GLU A 200 -17.62 -15.97 6.83
CA GLU A 200 -17.47 -17.30 6.23
C GLU A 200 -16.90 -17.19 4.81
N LEU A 201 -16.00 -18.12 4.46
CA LEU A 201 -15.41 -18.19 3.12
C LEU A 201 -16.49 -18.60 2.10
N VAL A 202 -16.72 -17.77 1.08
CA VAL A 202 -17.70 -18.00 0.00
C VAL A 202 -17.05 -18.64 -1.20
N TRP A 203 -15.96 -18.05 -1.69
CA TRP A 203 -15.17 -18.60 -2.80
C TRP A 203 -13.67 -18.28 -2.62
N GLU A 204 -12.82 -19.11 -3.22
CA GLU A 204 -11.40 -18.84 -3.38
C GLU A 204 -10.90 -19.31 -4.75
N THR A 205 -9.98 -18.57 -5.34
CA THR A 205 -9.38 -18.86 -6.65
C THR A 205 -7.88 -18.76 -6.59
N GLN A 206 -7.17 -19.81 -6.97
CA GLN A 206 -5.71 -19.78 -7.07
C GLN A 206 -5.28 -18.97 -8.29
N ILE A 207 -4.62 -17.84 -8.06
CA ILE A 207 -4.08 -16.98 -9.12
C ILE A 207 -2.78 -17.55 -9.68
N LEU A 208 -1.86 -17.90 -8.79
CA LEU A 208 -0.54 -18.46 -9.11
C LEU A 208 -0.19 -19.57 -8.13
N ASP A 209 0.52 -20.58 -8.60
CA ASP A 209 1.18 -21.53 -7.71
C ASP A 209 2.46 -20.88 -7.15
N TRP A 210 2.42 -20.48 -5.88
CA TRP A 210 3.53 -19.80 -5.22
C TRP A 210 4.85 -20.62 -5.20
N LYS A 211 4.80 -21.93 -5.43
CA LYS A 211 5.99 -22.79 -5.52
C LYS A 211 6.64 -22.76 -6.90
N VAL A 212 5.86 -22.49 -7.93
CA VAL A 212 6.28 -22.49 -9.33
C VAL A 212 6.52 -21.07 -9.82
N ASN A 213 5.54 -20.19 -9.58
CA ASN A 213 5.53 -18.79 -9.99
C ASN A 213 5.32 -17.89 -8.77
N PRO A 214 6.31 -17.78 -7.86
CA PRO A 214 6.17 -16.94 -6.69
C PRO A 214 5.95 -15.49 -7.09
N ALA A 215 4.92 -14.89 -6.51
CA ALA A 215 4.61 -13.47 -6.63
C ALA A 215 4.24 -12.93 -5.27
N THR A 216 4.33 -11.62 -5.13
CA THR A 216 3.86 -10.89 -3.96
C THR A 216 2.76 -9.93 -4.37
N HIS A 217 1.87 -9.66 -3.45
CA HIS A 217 1.06 -8.47 -3.45
C HIS A 217 1.26 -7.78 -2.09
N SER A 218 1.06 -6.50 -2.03
CA SER A 218 1.06 -5.76 -0.77
C SER A 218 -0.15 -4.84 -0.67
N SER A 219 -1.11 -5.05 -1.59
CA SER A 219 -2.37 -4.33 -1.69
C SER A 219 -3.46 -5.28 -2.15
N GLY A 220 -4.68 -5.07 -1.64
CA GLY A 220 -5.85 -5.80 -2.05
C GLY A 220 -6.39 -5.32 -3.41
N PRO A 221 -7.54 -5.83 -3.83
CA PRO A 221 -8.18 -5.48 -5.08
C PRO A 221 -8.99 -4.19 -4.99
N ILE A 222 -9.44 -3.71 -6.17
CA ILE A 222 -10.66 -2.90 -6.34
C ILE A 222 -11.74 -3.73 -7.04
N VAL A 223 -12.98 -3.22 -7.03
CA VAL A 223 -14.02 -3.73 -7.91
C VAL A 223 -14.34 -2.66 -8.96
N ALA A 224 -14.34 -3.04 -10.23
CA ALA A 224 -14.65 -2.21 -11.37
C ALA A 224 -15.63 -2.95 -12.27
N ASP A 225 -16.86 -2.47 -12.39
CA ASP A 225 -17.94 -3.06 -13.20
C ASP A 225 -18.09 -4.57 -12.93
N GLY A 226 -18.30 -4.94 -11.64
CA GLY A 226 -18.46 -6.33 -11.19
C GLY A 226 -17.20 -7.21 -11.30
N ARG A 227 -16.02 -6.64 -11.58
CA ARG A 227 -14.75 -7.34 -11.71
C ARG A 227 -13.82 -7.02 -10.55
N VAL A 228 -13.29 -8.05 -9.90
CA VAL A 228 -12.22 -7.94 -8.88
C VAL A 228 -10.88 -7.78 -9.60
N VAL A 229 -10.32 -6.58 -9.57
CA VAL A 229 -9.11 -6.22 -10.31
C VAL A 229 -7.93 -6.05 -9.35
N SER A 230 -6.81 -6.70 -9.65
CA SER A 230 -5.60 -6.59 -8.84
C SER A 230 -4.33 -6.87 -9.62
N GLY A 231 -3.19 -6.48 -9.05
CA GLY A 231 -1.88 -6.73 -9.62
C GLY A 231 -1.01 -7.67 -8.80
N ARG A 232 0.07 -8.16 -9.39
CA ARG A 232 1.10 -8.98 -8.73
C ARG A 232 2.49 -8.50 -9.09
N SER A 233 3.40 -8.65 -8.14
CA SER A 233 4.83 -8.42 -8.32
C SER A 233 5.56 -9.74 -8.33
N CYS A 234 6.34 -10.01 -9.38
CA CYS A 234 7.10 -11.26 -9.52
C CYS A 234 8.40 -11.31 -8.70
N ARG A 235 8.38 -10.75 -7.50
CA ARG A 235 9.52 -10.86 -6.57
C ARG A 235 9.31 -12.01 -5.58
N PRO A 236 10.42 -12.49 -4.99
CA PRO A 236 11.81 -12.21 -5.37
C PRO A 236 12.29 -13.06 -6.55
N TRP A 237 11.61 -14.15 -6.87
CA TRP A 237 12.11 -15.18 -7.78
C TRP A 237 11.14 -15.57 -8.91
N GLY A 238 9.97 -14.95 -8.96
CA GLY A 238 9.00 -15.19 -10.02
C GLY A 238 9.51 -14.72 -11.38
N GLY A 239 9.14 -15.45 -12.41
CA GLY A 239 9.40 -15.08 -13.80
C GLY A 239 8.36 -14.08 -14.33
N PRO A 240 8.43 -13.76 -15.63
CA PRO A 240 7.51 -12.82 -16.25
C PRO A 240 6.03 -13.24 -16.18
N GLU A 241 5.75 -14.54 -16.06
CA GLU A 241 4.39 -15.06 -15.88
C GLU A 241 3.80 -14.80 -14.48
N SER A 242 4.60 -14.27 -13.55
CA SER A 242 4.16 -13.91 -12.20
C SER A 242 3.90 -12.42 -12.02
N CYS A 243 4.41 -11.57 -12.92
CA CYS A 243 4.17 -10.13 -12.94
C CYS A 243 2.96 -9.84 -13.81
N ILE A 244 1.78 -9.86 -13.21
CA ILE A 244 0.50 -9.81 -13.90
C ILE A 244 -0.46 -8.80 -13.29
N MET A 245 -1.38 -8.34 -14.12
CA MET A 245 -2.65 -7.73 -13.76
C MET A 245 -3.75 -8.75 -14.08
N ILE A 246 -4.78 -8.83 -13.25
CA ILE A 246 -5.81 -9.88 -13.36
C ILE A 246 -7.17 -9.30 -12.97
N ALA A 247 -8.22 -9.81 -13.62
CA ALA A 247 -9.60 -9.64 -13.21
C ALA A 247 -10.29 -10.96 -12.98
N LEU A 248 -11.09 -11.01 -11.93
CA LEU A 248 -11.99 -12.12 -11.60
C LEU A 248 -13.42 -11.59 -11.55
N ASP A 249 -14.40 -12.43 -11.85
CA ASP A 249 -15.80 -12.15 -11.56
C ASP A 249 -16.00 -12.01 -10.04
N ALA A 250 -16.57 -10.90 -9.58
CA ALA A 250 -16.64 -10.57 -8.16
C ALA A 250 -17.54 -11.53 -7.36
N LEU A 251 -18.54 -12.14 -7.98
CA LEU A 251 -19.49 -13.02 -7.31
C LEU A 251 -19.02 -14.48 -7.26
N THR A 252 -18.26 -14.91 -8.28
CA THR A 252 -17.88 -16.32 -8.45
C THR A 252 -16.41 -16.62 -8.26
N GLY A 253 -15.55 -15.60 -8.40
CA GLY A 253 -14.09 -15.74 -8.41
C GLY A 253 -13.54 -16.36 -9.70
N GLU A 254 -14.35 -16.52 -10.76
CA GLU A 254 -13.88 -17.01 -12.07
C GLU A 254 -12.91 -16.02 -12.70
N GLU A 255 -11.76 -16.50 -13.21
CA GLU A 255 -10.79 -15.66 -13.90
C GLU A 255 -11.36 -15.20 -15.26
N LEU A 256 -11.44 -13.89 -15.46
CA LEU A 256 -11.94 -13.29 -16.67
C LEU A 256 -10.82 -12.98 -17.67
N TRP A 257 -9.73 -12.39 -17.18
CA TRP A 257 -8.55 -12.10 -17.99
C TRP A 257 -7.29 -11.96 -17.12
N ARG A 258 -6.15 -12.09 -17.80
CA ARG A 258 -4.80 -11.93 -17.23
C ARG A 258 -3.89 -11.25 -18.21
N THR A 259 -3.23 -10.16 -17.80
CA THR A 259 -2.31 -9.38 -18.63
C THR A 259 -0.94 -9.29 -17.96
N ARG A 260 0.12 -9.63 -18.69
CA ARG A 260 1.50 -9.48 -18.20
C ARG A 260 1.93 -8.01 -18.24
N THR A 261 2.78 -7.62 -17.29
CA THR A 261 3.43 -6.30 -17.29
C THR A 261 4.74 -6.29 -18.06
N MET A 262 5.20 -7.45 -18.53
CA MET A 262 6.39 -7.61 -19.37
C MET A 262 6.01 -8.29 -20.67
N PRO A 263 6.32 -7.67 -21.85
CA PRO A 263 6.00 -8.25 -23.13
C PRO A 263 6.65 -9.61 -23.33
N ALA A 264 5.94 -10.55 -23.93
CA ALA A 264 6.52 -11.79 -24.42
C ALA A 264 7.20 -11.58 -25.79
N PRO A 265 8.03 -12.53 -26.24
CA PRO A 265 8.68 -12.46 -27.54
C PRO A 265 7.70 -12.22 -28.68
N GLY A 266 7.90 -11.12 -29.41
CA GLY A 266 7.07 -10.70 -30.53
C GLY A 266 5.83 -9.86 -30.17
N GLU A 267 5.55 -9.65 -28.87
CA GLU A 267 4.53 -8.68 -28.42
C GLU A 267 5.06 -7.23 -28.51
N PRO A 268 4.19 -6.22 -28.62
CA PRO A 268 4.59 -4.82 -28.58
C PRO A 268 5.40 -4.49 -27.32
N GLY A 269 6.59 -3.89 -27.49
CA GLY A 269 7.51 -3.58 -26.39
C GLY A 269 8.60 -4.63 -26.14
N ASP A 270 8.54 -5.81 -26.74
CA ASP A 270 9.56 -6.85 -26.63
C ASP A 270 10.95 -6.34 -27.08
N GLU A 271 10.98 -5.53 -28.13
CA GLU A 271 12.19 -4.91 -28.67
C GLU A 271 12.93 -4.03 -27.66
N THR A 272 12.23 -3.52 -26.66
CA THR A 272 12.82 -2.66 -25.62
C THR A 272 13.68 -3.42 -24.60
N TRP A 273 13.61 -4.76 -24.62
CA TRP A 273 14.38 -5.65 -23.76
C TRP A 273 15.68 -6.13 -24.42
N GLY A 274 15.91 -5.77 -25.71
CA GLY A 274 17.09 -6.19 -26.46
C GLY A 274 17.25 -7.73 -26.47
N ASP A 275 18.45 -8.21 -26.13
CA ASP A 275 18.77 -9.64 -26.11
C ASP A 275 18.46 -10.33 -24.77
N VAL A 276 17.76 -9.65 -23.81
CA VAL A 276 17.41 -10.25 -22.51
C VAL A 276 16.37 -11.35 -22.73
N PRO A 277 16.70 -12.63 -22.45
CA PRO A 277 15.75 -13.72 -22.58
C PRO A 277 14.49 -13.51 -21.75
N PHE A 278 13.33 -13.87 -22.29
CA PHE A 278 12.05 -13.66 -21.63
C PHE A 278 12.02 -14.23 -20.20
N GLU A 279 12.52 -15.43 -20.02
CA GLU A 279 12.58 -16.12 -18.72
C GLU A 279 13.51 -15.45 -17.69
N GLN A 280 14.33 -14.48 -18.11
CA GLN A 280 15.21 -13.72 -17.22
C GLN A 280 14.65 -12.32 -16.87
N ARG A 281 13.58 -11.90 -17.52
CA ARG A 281 12.91 -10.62 -17.20
C ARG A 281 12.27 -10.73 -15.82
N ARG A 282 12.45 -9.71 -14.98
CA ARG A 282 12.00 -9.70 -13.58
C ARG A 282 11.45 -8.33 -13.17
N HIS A 283 10.46 -8.36 -12.30
CA HIS A 283 10.03 -7.31 -11.40
C HIS A 283 9.51 -6.03 -12.06
N VAL A 284 8.71 -6.11 -13.09
CA VAL A 284 7.89 -4.97 -13.55
C VAL A 284 6.48 -5.13 -12.95
N GLY A 285 6.40 -5.19 -11.63
CA GLY A 285 5.18 -5.56 -10.92
C GLY A 285 4.27 -4.38 -10.60
N THR A 286 3.01 -4.69 -10.33
CA THR A 286 1.99 -3.75 -9.88
C THR A 286 1.64 -4.08 -8.44
N TRP A 287 2.26 -3.37 -7.47
CA TRP A 287 2.14 -3.70 -6.06
C TRP A 287 1.25 -2.75 -5.25
N MET A 288 0.71 -1.72 -5.92
CA MET A 288 -0.28 -0.79 -5.34
C MET A 288 -1.63 -0.91 -6.05
N VAL A 289 -2.62 -0.26 -5.47
CA VAL A 289 -4.02 -0.28 -5.89
C VAL A 289 -4.20 0.55 -7.15
N PRO A 290 -4.89 0.04 -8.20
CA PRO A 290 -5.21 0.82 -9.39
C PRO A 290 -6.32 1.85 -9.12
N SER A 291 -6.48 2.83 -10.05
CA SER A 291 -7.64 3.69 -10.16
C SER A 291 -8.55 3.21 -11.31
N TYR A 292 -9.84 3.55 -11.26
CA TYR A 292 -10.80 3.21 -12.32
C TYR A 292 -11.60 4.45 -12.72
N ASP A 293 -11.78 4.66 -14.00
CA ASP A 293 -12.64 5.69 -14.56
C ASP A 293 -13.88 5.04 -15.21
N PRO A 294 -15.05 5.06 -14.55
CA PRO A 294 -16.25 4.45 -15.11
C PRO A 294 -16.81 5.21 -16.32
N GLU A 295 -16.46 6.49 -16.52
CA GLU A 295 -16.91 7.25 -17.69
C GLU A 295 -16.12 6.88 -18.95
N LEU A 296 -14.81 6.67 -18.83
CA LEU A 296 -13.94 6.25 -19.93
C LEU A 296 -13.83 4.74 -20.05
N ASP A 297 -14.33 4.01 -19.06
CA ASP A 297 -14.19 2.56 -18.92
C ASP A 297 -12.71 2.12 -19.02
N LEU A 298 -11.85 2.72 -18.16
CA LEU A 298 -10.42 2.47 -18.13
C LEU A 298 -9.91 2.24 -16.70
N ILE A 299 -9.09 1.19 -16.52
CA ILE A 299 -8.36 0.91 -15.28
C ILE A 299 -6.93 1.40 -15.45
N TYR A 300 -6.41 2.13 -14.45
CA TYR A 300 -5.05 2.67 -14.49
C TYR A 300 -4.16 2.00 -13.46
N PHE A 301 -3.20 1.21 -13.95
CA PHE A 301 -2.17 0.60 -13.14
C PHE A 301 -0.85 1.37 -13.22
N GLY A 302 -0.07 1.29 -12.14
CA GLY A 302 1.32 1.71 -12.14
C GLY A 302 2.26 0.54 -11.97
N THR A 303 3.43 0.61 -12.62
CA THR A 303 4.42 -0.45 -12.59
C THR A 303 5.70 -0.07 -11.86
N ALA A 304 6.41 -1.08 -11.40
CA ALA A 304 7.66 -0.97 -10.68
C ALA A 304 8.89 -1.08 -11.60
N VAL A 305 10.06 -0.90 -11.01
CA VAL A 305 11.36 -1.09 -11.65
C VAL A 305 11.62 -2.55 -12.06
N THR A 306 12.61 -2.78 -12.88
CA THR A 306 13.16 -4.12 -13.19
C THR A 306 13.97 -4.69 -12.01
N SER A 307 14.26 -5.98 -12.01
CA SER A 307 15.24 -6.63 -11.13
C SER A 307 16.26 -7.42 -11.93
N PRO A 308 17.57 -7.11 -11.81
CA PRO A 308 18.19 -6.03 -11.03
C PRO A 308 17.75 -4.63 -11.49
N ALA A 309 17.85 -3.62 -10.61
CA ALA A 309 17.55 -2.23 -10.97
C ALA A 309 18.65 -1.60 -11.84
N PRO A 310 19.96 -1.78 -11.57
CA PRO A 310 21.01 -1.27 -12.44
C PRO A 310 21.00 -1.99 -13.80
N LYS A 311 20.55 -1.32 -14.84
CA LYS A 311 20.26 -1.89 -16.17
C LYS A 311 21.49 -2.44 -16.91
N PHE A 312 22.72 -1.99 -16.57
CA PHE A 312 23.92 -2.61 -17.14
C PHE A 312 24.02 -4.11 -16.83
N MET A 313 23.36 -4.56 -15.77
CA MET A 313 23.24 -5.97 -15.40
C MET A 313 22.11 -6.71 -16.15
N LEU A 314 21.28 -5.95 -16.89
CA LEU A 314 20.09 -6.44 -17.59
C LEU A 314 20.11 -6.01 -19.06
N GLY A 315 21.23 -6.31 -19.75
CA GLY A 315 21.36 -6.12 -21.20
C GLY A 315 21.90 -4.76 -21.65
N GLY A 316 21.86 -3.71 -20.83
CA GLY A 316 22.41 -2.40 -21.17
C GLY A 316 21.66 -1.23 -20.57
N THR A 317 22.33 -0.08 -20.49
CA THR A 317 21.79 1.15 -19.91
C THR A 317 20.80 1.89 -20.84
N ASP A 318 20.87 1.62 -22.13
CA ASP A 318 20.06 2.31 -23.15
C ASP A 318 18.70 1.63 -23.40
N LEU A 319 18.47 0.45 -22.81
CA LEU A 319 17.23 -0.29 -22.96
C LEU A 319 16.15 0.27 -22.03
N THR A 320 14.94 0.45 -22.52
CA THR A 320 13.83 1.04 -21.74
C THR A 320 13.02 0.01 -20.95
N HIS A 321 13.12 -1.28 -21.31
CA HIS A 321 12.50 -2.42 -20.62
C HIS A 321 11.00 -2.21 -20.31
N LEU A 322 10.18 -2.01 -21.35
CA LEU A 322 8.74 -1.82 -21.16
C LEU A 322 8.11 -3.03 -20.45
N TYR A 323 7.19 -2.82 -19.49
CA TYR A 323 6.62 -1.51 -19.10
C TYR A 323 7.11 -1.06 -17.73
N ASN A 324 8.41 -1.04 -17.44
CA ASN A 324 8.87 -0.55 -16.15
C ASN A 324 8.48 0.92 -15.95
N ASN A 325 8.25 1.31 -14.69
CA ASN A 325 7.94 2.69 -14.25
C ASN A 325 6.92 3.41 -15.14
N SER A 326 5.86 2.70 -15.49
CA SER A 326 4.83 3.19 -16.40
C SER A 326 3.47 3.32 -15.72
N THR A 327 2.64 4.20 -16.26
CA THR A 327 1.20 4.14 -16.13
C THR A 327 0.66 3.35 -17.31
N LEU A 328 -0.20 2.38 -17.03
CA LEU A 328 -0.89 1.55 -18.02
C LEU A 328 -2.40 1.80 -17.90
N ALA A 329 -3.07 2.08 -19.01
CA ALA A 329 -4.54 2.12 -19.08
C ALA A 329 -5.05 0.86 -19.76
N LEU A 330 -5.93 0.13 -19.07
CA LEU A 330 -6.47 -1.15 -19.52
C LEU A 330 -7.99 -1.08 -19.71
N GLU A 331 -8.49 -1.81 -20.69
CA GLU A 331 -9.93 -2.10 -20.81
C GLU A 331 -10.37 -3.07 -19.69
N PRO A 332 -11.41 -2.76 -18.90
CA PRO A 332 -11.89 -3.63 -17.83
C PRO A 332 -12.40 -4.99 -18.31
N GLU A 333 -12.98 -5.06 -19.52
CA GLU A 333 -13.56 -6.28 -20.06
C GLU A 333 -12.51 -7.30 -20.51
N THR A 334 -11.38 -6.84 -21.06
CA THR A 334 -10.39 -7.70 -21.74
C THR A 334 -9.02 -7.70 -21.08
N GLY A 335 -8.70 -6.67 -20.29
CA GLY A 335 -7.35 -6.41 -19.76
C GLY A 335 -6.36 -5.95 -20.83
N GLU A 336 -6.84 -5.55 -22.03
CA GLU A 336 -5.98 -5.04 -23.10
C GLU A 336 -5.43 -3.65 -22.72
N ILE A 337 -4.11 -3.46 -22.92
CA ILE A 337 -3.46 -2.15 -22.69
C ILE A 337 -3.83 -1.23 -23.85
N ARG A 338 -4.61 -0.19 -23.57
CA ARG A 338 -5.05 0.82 -24.56
C ARG A 338 -3.96 1.83 -24.85
N TRP A 339 -3.29 2.28 -23.80
CA TRP A 339 -2.14 3.16 -23.86
C TRP A 339 -1.24 2.99 -22.63
N TYR A 340 -0.01 3.46 -22.74
CA TYR A 340 0.91 3.54 -21.63
C TYR A 340 1.71 4.85 -21.67
N PHE A 341 2.19 5.27 -20.51
CA PHE A 341 3.13 6.38 -20.35
C PHE A 341 4.28 5.94 -19.44
N GLN A 342 5.51 5.85 -19.97
CA GLN A 342 6.70 5.54 -19.18
C GLN A 342 7.27 6.81 -18.56
N HIS A 343 7.22 6.94 -17.23
CA HIS A 343 7.65 8.11 -16.48
C HIS A 343 9.17 8.20 -16.34
N LEU A 344 9.86 7.08 -16.24
CA LEU A 344 11.30 7.03 -16.00
C LEU A 344 11.91 5.74 -16.59
N ASN A 345 13.06 5.86 -17.22
CA ASN A 345 13.91 4.72 -17.53
C ASN A 345 14.81 4.44 -16.30
N ASP A 346 14.27 3.68 -15.33
CA ASP A 346 14.81 3.58 -13.98
C ASP A 346 16.07 2.69 -13.88
N HIS A 347 17.03 3.14 -13.08
CA HIS A 347 18.29 2.47 -12.77
C HIS A 347 18.54 2.34 -11.24
N TRP A 348 17.57 2.78 -10.39
CA TRP A 348 17.82 3.06 -8.97
C TRP A 348 16.75 2.51 -8.01
N ASP A 349 15.73 1.79 -8.50
CA ASP A 349 14.55 1.36 -7.73
C ASP A 349 13.64 2.56 -7.36
N LEU A 350 13.25 3.33 -8.37
CA LEU A 350 12.36 4.49 -8.23
C LEU A 350 10.97 4.21 -8.83
N ASP A 351 10.30 3.20 -8.31
CA ASP A 351 8.99 2.70 -8.74
C ASP A 351 7.91 3.77 -8.96
N TYR A 352 6.93 3.46 -9.85
CA TYR A 352 5.79 4.32 -10.18
C TYR A 352 4.41 3.67 -9.99
N PRO A 353 4.15 2.88 -8.95
CA PRO A 353 2.89 2.16 -8.78
C PRO A 353 1.83 2.92 -7.98
N PHE A 354 2.08 4.17 -7.52
CA PHE A 354 1.25 4.86 -6.53
C PHE A 354 -0.05 5.40 -7.14
N GLU A 355 -0.92 5.92 -6.28
CA GLU A 355 -2.25 6.39 -6.65
C GLU A 355 -2.21 7.45 -7.76
N ARG A 356 -3.23 7.40 -8.60
CA ARG A 356 -3.52 8.35 -9.67
C ARG A 356 -4.84 9.03 -9.37
N ILE A 357 -4.79 10.34 -9.13
CA ILE A 357 -5.97 11.15 -8.87
C ILE A 357 -6.62 11.47 -10.21
N LEU A 358 -7.85 11.01 -10.42
CA LEU A 358 -8.61 11.27 -11.64
C LEU A 358 -9.56 12.43 -11.40
N VAL A 359 -9.47 13.48 -12.20
CA VAL A 359 -10.30 14.68 -12.02
C VAL A 359 -10.48 15.46 -13.31
N ASP A 360 -11.60 16.14 -13.45
CA ASP A 360 -11.87 17.06 -14.55
C ASP A 360 -11.53 18.48 -14.09
N LEU A 361 -10.54 19.09 -14.74
CA LEU A 361 -9.99 20.40 -14.34
C LEU A 361 -9.77 21.33 -15.52
N PRO A 362 -9.95 22.64 -15.35
CA PRO A 362 -9.36 23.62 -16.23
C PRO A 362 -7.84 23.61 -16.01
N VAL A 363 -7.10 23.04 -16.96
CA VAL A 363 -5.64 22.92 -16.88
C VAL A 363 -5.00 24.27 -17.21
N SER A 364 -4.28 24.85 -16.23
CA SER A 364 -3.65 26.17 -16.40
C SER A 364 -2.37 26.26 -15.58
N PRO A 365 -1.32 25.46 -15.94
CA PRO A 365 -0.08 25.42 -15.17
C PRO A 365 0.61 26.80 -15.18
N ASP A 366 1.05 27.25 -14.00
CA ASP A 366 1.82 28.48 -13.85
C ASP A 366 3.28 28.24 -14.26
N PRO A 367 3.82 28.91 -15.28
CA PRO A 367 5.21 28.73 -15.73
C PRO A 367 6.26 29.10 -14.68
N GLU A 368 5.92 29.86 -13.64
CA GLU A 368 6.85 30.17 -12.54
C GLU A 368 6.94 29.00 -11.55
N ALA A 369 5.88 28.19 -11.43
CA ALA A 369 5.80 27.05 -10.51
C ALA A 369 6.09 25.71 -11.20
N VAL A 370 5.68 25.57 -12.46
CA VAL A 370 5.75 24.32 -13.23
C VAL A 370 6.88 24.41 -14.26
N ARG A 371 7.86 23.55 -14.12
CA ARG A 371 9.07 23.61 -14.96
C ARG A 371 8.85 23.11 -16.40
N TRP A 372 8.04 22.05 -16.57
CA TRP A 372 7.81 21.43 -17.88
C TRP A 372 6.33 21.46 -18.20
N ILE A 373 5.99 22.19 -19.23
CA ILE A 373 4.62 22.37 -19.73
C ILE A 373 4.62 21.96 -21.20
N ARG A 374 3.64 21.14 -21.57
CA ARG A 374 3.49 20.69 -22.96
C ARG A 374 3.43 21.85 -23.93
N GLU A 375 4.17 21.76 -25.02
CA GLU A 375 4.13 22.73 -26.09
C GLU A 375 2.72 22.81 -26.73
N GLY A 376 2.15 24.01 -26.80
CA GLY A 376 0.79 24.23 -27.36
C GLY A 376 -0.36 23.90 -26.42
N LEU A 377 -0.11 23.67 -25.13
CA LEU A 377 -1.21 23.53 -24.14
C LEU A 377 -1.95 24.86 -23.99
N GLU A 378 -3.28 24.84 -24.26
CA GLU A 378 -4.14 26.01 -24.12
C GLU A 378 -4.60 26.15 -22.66
N PRO A 379 -4.19 27.22 -21.94
CA PRO A 379 -4.56 27.40 -20.53
C PRO A 379 -6.05 27.57 -20.34
N GLY A 380 -6.61 26.92 -19.31
CA GLY A 380 -8.02 27.03 -18.91
C GLY A 380 -8.98 26.10 -19.64
N GLU A 381 -8.50 25.29 -20.57
CA GLU A 381 -9.29 24.21 -21.15
C GLU A 381 -9.58 23.13 -20.09
N THR A 382 -10.86 22.79 -19.91
CA THR A 382 -11.24 21.68 -19.02
C THR A 382 -10.90 20.36 -19.70
N ARG A 383 -10.08 19.55 -19.05
CA ARG A 383 -9.65 18.23 -19.49
C ARG A 383 -9.92 17.16 -18.45
N LYS A 384 -10.12 15.95 -18.90
CA LYS A 384 -10.09 14.75 -18.08
C LYS A 384 -8.63 14.43 -17.77
N VAL A 385 -8.19 14.74 -16.55
CA VAL A 385 -6.79 14.56 -16.20
C VAL A 385 -6.59 13.46 -15.17
N MET A 386 -5.43 12.84 -15.26
CA MET A 386 -4.80 12.04 -14.24
C MET A 386 -3.64 12.86 -13.67
N THR A 387 -3.68 13.16 -12.38
CA THR A 387 -2.67 14.02 -11.75
C THR A 387 -2.19 13.43 -10.42
N GLY A 388 -1.07 13.92 -9.91
CA GLY A 388 -0.51 13.53 -8.62
C GLY A 388 0.94 13.11 -8.71
N ILE A 389 1.42 12.44 -7.67
CA ILE A 389 2.81 11.94 -7.59
C ILE A 389 2.79 10.41 -7.73
N PRO A 390 2.84 9.87 -8.96
CA PRO A 390 2.67 8.45 -9.20
C PRO A 390 3.89 7.59 -8.84
N GLY A 391 5.02 8.21 -8.50
CA GLY A 391 6.27 7.49 -8.29
C GLY A 391 7.21 8.06 -7.24
N LYS A 392 8.24 7.28 -6.94
CA LYS A 392 9.25 7.56 -5.91
C LYS A 392 10.09 8.81 -6.18
N THR A 393 10.17 9.28 -7.42
CA THR A 393 10.93 10.50 -7.76
C THR A 393 10.37 11.77 -7.13
N GLY A 394 9.11 11.75 -6.69
CA GLY A 394 8.46 12.92 -6.11
C GLY A 394 8.08 13.99 -7.14
N PHE A 395 7.90 13.60 -8.39
CA PHE A 395 7.40 14.51 -9.42
C PHE A 395 5.88 14.49 -9.46
N VAL A 396 5.25 15.65 -9.49
CA VAL A 396 3.87 15.75 -9.96
C VAL A 396 3.89 15.58 -11.47
N TYR A 397 3.08 14.66 -11.96
CA TYR A 397 2.72 14.50 -13.37
C TYR A 397 1.23 14.75 -13.55
N THR A 398 0.89 15.45 -14.62
CA THR A 398 -0.48 15.60 -15.09
C THR A 398 -0.54 15.14 -16.53
N LEU A 399 -1.36 14.11 -16.76
CA LEU A 399 -1.61 13.50 -18.07
C LEU A 399 -3.09 13.64 -18.43
N ASP A 400 -3.39 13.73 -19.70
CA ASP A 400 -4.74 13.47 -20.22
C ASP A 400 -5.07 11.99 -19.98
N ARG A 401 -6.14 11.67 -19.22
CA ARG A 401 -6.40 10.29 -18.81
C ARG A 401 -7.10 9.43 -19.86
N GLU A 402 -7.62 10.06 -20.91
CA GLU A 402 -8.19 9.34 -22.05
C GLU A 402 -7.10 8.82 -22.99
N THR A 403 -6.03 9.61 -23.19
CA THR A 403 -5.02 9.36 -24.22
C THR A 403 -3.63 9.02 -23.68
N GLY A 404 -3.35 9.31 -22.41
CA GLY A 404 -2.00 9.25 -21.83
C GLY A 404 -1.10 10.42 -22.22
N GLU A 405 -1.64 11.46 -22.87
CA GLU A 405 -0.89 12.62 -23.32
C GLU A 405 -0.32 13.42 -22.14
N PHE A 406 0.95 13.74 -22.20
CA PHE A 406 1.62 14.60 -21.23
C PHE A 406 1.07 16.03 -21.29
N LEU A 407 0.77 16.61 -20.12
CA LEU A 407 0.32 18.00 -20.02
C LEU A 407 1.33 18.88 -19.28
N TRP A 408 1.78 18.46 -18.10
CA TRP A 408 2.82 19.15 -17.35
C TRP A 408 3.43 18.28 -16.25
N ALA A 409 4.65 18.68 -15.80
CA ALA A 409 5.30 18.07 -14.65
C ALA A 409 6.15 19.06 -13.87
N ARG A 410 6.31 18.81 -12.56
CA ARG A 410 7.23 19.55 -11.69
C ARG A 410 7.81 18.66 -10.59
N PRO A 411 9.06 18.93 -10.14
CA PRO A 411 9.62 18.28 -8.96
C PRO A 411 9.03 18.89 -7.68
N THR A 412 8.98 18.12 -6.59
CA THR A 412 8.53 18.57 -5.26
C THR A 412 9.60 18.40 -4.20
N VAL A 413 10.52 17.47 -4.37
CA VAL A 413 11.59 17.15 -3.42
C VAL A 413 12.96 17.35 -4.07
N PRO A 414 14.05 17.49 -3.29
CA PRO A 414 15.39 17.49 -3.83
C PRO A 414 15.68 16.24 -4.65
N GLN A 415 16.08 16.42 -5.91
CA GLN A 415 16.33 15.32 -6.83
C GLN A 415 17.50 15.60 -7.77
N ASN A 416 18.20 14.55 -8.19
CA ASN A 416 19.27 14.59 -9.19
C ASN A 416 19.14 13.51 -10.28
N VAL A 417 17.97 12.84 -10.32
CA VAL A 417 17.70 11.71 -11.23
C VAL A 417 17.28 12.18 -12.62
N VAL A 418 16.37 13.16 -12.68
CA VAL A 418 15.83 13.71 -13.92
C VAL A 418 16.42 15.08 -14.17
N VAL A 419 17.12 15.26 -15.29
CA VAL A 419 17.72 16.55 -15.69
C VAL A 419 16.79 17.38 -16.55
N ASP A 420 15.93 16.72 -17.33
CA ASP A 420 14.97 17.38 -18.21
C ASP A 420 13.76 16.47 -18.48
N ILE A 421 12.66 17.04 -18.99
CA ILE A 421 11.50 16.34 -19.52
C ILE A 421 11.18 16.96 -20.88
N ASP A 422 11.07 16.12 -21.90
CA ASP A 422 10.67 16.55 -23.24
C ASP A 422 9.23 17.08 -23.22
N GLU A 423 9.04 18.35 -23.53
CA GLU A 423 7.75 19.04 -23.41
C GLU A 423 6.68 18.55 -24.42
N THR A 424 7.08 17.82 -25.45
CA THR A 424 6.16 17.24 -26.44
C THR A 424 5.64 15.87 -25.98
N THR A 425 6.56 15.02 -25.50
CA THR A 425 6.25 13.62 -25.18
C THR A 425 6.12 13.34 -23.69
N GLY A 426 6.56 14.26 -22.84
CA GLY A 426 6.65 14.07 -21.38
C GLY A 426 7.74 13.09 -20.93
N ARG A 427 8.58 12.63 -21.84
CA ARG A 427 9.61 11.65 -21.53
C ARG A 427 10.71 12.28 -20.68
N ALA A 428 11.03 11.65 -19.56
CA ALA A 428 12.14 12.06 -18.71
C ALA A 428 13.49 11.82 -19.41
N VAL A 429 14.43 12.73 -19.17
CA VAL A 429 15.84 12.60 -19.52
C VAL A 429 16.61 12.38 -18.22
N GLU A 430 17.13 11.16 -18.07
CA GLU A 430 17.85 10.74 -16.87
C GLU A 430 19.22 11.39 -16.77
N ASN A 431 19.68 11.61 -15.54
CA ASN A 431 21.03 12.07 -15.27
C ASN A 431 22.04 10.94 -15.50
N THR A 432 22.73 10.97 -16.64
CA THR A 432 23.71 9.94 -17.01
C THR A 432 24.94 9.88 -16.11
N GLU A 433 25.22 10.94 -15.32
CA GLU A 433 26.38 10.97 -14.40
C GLU A 433 26.20 10.05 -13.19
N ILE A 434 24.95 9.69 -12.85
CA ILE A 434 24.62 8.82 -11.70
C ILE A 434 24.04 7.47 -12.13
N ILE A 435 24.05 7.14 -13.42
CA ILE A 435 23.70 5.80 -13.90
C ILE A 435 24.86 4.85 -13.59
N PHE A 436 24.55 3.75 -12.91
CA PHE A 436 25.52 2.69 -12.66
C PHE A 436 25.87 1.94 -13.94
N THR A 437 27.17 1.72 -14.17
CA THR A 437 27.70 1.05 -15.36
C THR A 437 28.57 -0.17 -15.04
N GLU A 438 28.95 -0.34 -13.77
CA GLU A 438 29.75 -1.48 -13.32
C GLU A 438 29.46 -1.78 -11.82
N LEU A 439 29.87 -2.96 -11.39
CA LEU A 439 29.81 -3.33 -9.97
C LEU A 439 30.76 -2.47 -9.14
N ASP A 440 30.44 -2.36 -7.85
CA ASP A 440 31.21 -1.64 -6.85
C ASP A 440 31.21 -0.11 -7.00
N GLN A 441 30.41 0.43 -7.90
CA GLN A 441 30.15 1.89 -7.96
C GLN A 441 29.30 2.35 -6.77
N GLU A 442 29.64 3.55 -6.26
CA GLU A 442 28.89 4.25 -5.22
C GLU A 442 28.49 5.62 -5.72
N MET A 443 27.22 5.98 -5.59
CA MET A 443 26.69 7.26 -6.05
C MET A 443 25.73 7.86 -5.03
N LEU A 444 25.66 9.20 -4.99
CA LEU A 444 24.59 9.91 -4.27
C LEU A 444 23.39 10.04 -5.21
N VAL A 445 22.29 9.40 -4.86
CA VAL A 445 21.02 9.41 -5.61
C VAL A 445 19.96 10.09 -4.76
N CYS A 446 19.32 11.11 -5.31
CA CYS A 446 18.24 11.85 -4.70
C CYS A 446 17.01 11.83 -5.62
N PRO A 447 15.84 11.42 -5.13
CA PRO A 447 15.65 10.74 -3.87
C PRO A 447 16.25 9.34 -3.86
N SER A 448 16.39 8.74 -2.68
CA SER A 448 16.82 7.33 -2.56
C SER A 448 15.72 6.36 -3.04
N TRP A 449 15.97 5.06 -3.02
CA TRP A 449 14.95 4.07 -3.41
C TRP A 449 13.69 4.03 -2.51
N THR A 450 13.74 4.62 -1.30
CA THR A 450 12.55 4.83 -0.48
C THR A 450 11.72 6.03 -0.97
N GLY A 451 12.22 6.74 -1.98
CA GLY A 451 11.53 7.81 -2.66
C GLY A 451 11.44 9.14 -1.92
N GLY A 452 11.12 10.17 -2.66
CA GLY A 452 10.53 11.40 -2.13
C GLY A 452 9.07 11.16 -1.71
N LYS A 453 8.41 10.19 -2.33
CA LYS A 453 7.14 9.56 -1.97
C LYS A 453 7.29 8.04 -2.13
N ASP A 454 6.57 7.27 -1.34
CA ASP A 454 6.45 5.83 -1.51
C ASP A 454 4.96 5.44 -1.44
N TRP A 455 4.60 4.38 -0.73
CA TRP A 455 3.22 3.90 -0.58
C TRP A 455 2.28 4.88 0.14
N GLU A 456 2.80 5.87 0.85
CA GLU A 456 2.01 6.86 1.57
C GLU A 456 1.16 7.67 0.58
N ALA A 457 -0.17 7.57 0.72
CA ALA A 457 -1.09 8.17 -0.23
C ALA A 457 -1.35 9.65 0.05
N GLY A 458 -1.45 10.40 -1.03
CA GLY A 458 -1.94 11.77 -1.04
C GLY A 458 -3.47 11.84 -0.96
N SER A 459 -4.00 13.03 -1.07
CA SER A 459 -5.43 13.32 -1.12
C SER A 459 -5.70 14.52 -2.03
N TYR A 460 -6.92 14.61 -2.54
CA TYR A 460 -7.40 15.76 -3.31
C TYR A 460 -8.66 16.32 -2.69
N SER A 461 -8.75 17.64 -2.52
CA SER A 461 -9.96 18.32 -2.09
C SER A 461 -10.65 19.00 -3.27
N PRO A 462 -11.90 18.65 -3.59
CA PRO A 462 -12.67 19.34 -4.61
C PRO A 462 -13.08 20.77 -4.18
N LEU A 463 -13.04 21.08 -2.87
CA LEU A 463 -13.41 22.40 -2.35
C LEU A 463 -12.40 23.48 -2.77
N THR A 464 -11.10 23.12 -2.76
CA THR A 464 -10.00 24.03 -3.08
C THR A 464 -9.31 23.67 -4.40
N ARG A 465 -9.59 22.49 -4.97
CA ARG A 465 -8.86 21.88 -6.10
C ARG A 465 -7.38 21.68 -5.80
N THR A 466 -7.08 21.33 -4.55
CA THR A 466 -5.74 21.16 -4.02
C THR A 466 -5.44 19.69 -3.78
N MET A 467 -4.25 19.27 -4.17
CA MET A 467 -3.67 17.97 -3.85
C MET A 467 -2.75 18.09 -2.63
N TYR A 468 -2.85 17.15 -1.70
CA TYR A 468 -2.02 17.08 -0.49
C TYR A 468 -1.15 15.84 -0.53
N PHE A 469 0.16 15.98 -0.41
CA PHE A 469 1.10 14.86 -0.47
C PHE A 469 2.05 14.84 0.72
N PRO A 470 2.13 13.70 1.43
CA PRO A 470 3.20 13.45 2.39
C PRO A 470 4.48 13.09 1.61
N LEU A 471 5.54 13.84 1.82
CA LEU A 471 6.79 13.69 1.10
C LEU A 471 7.98 13.67 2.05
N ARG A 472 9.15 13.32 1.50
CA ARG A 472 10.41 13.28 2.28
C ARG A 472 11.61 13.77 1.50
N ASN A 473 12.44 14.56 2.18
CA ASN A 473 13.68 15.11 1.66
C ASN A 473 14.84 14.15 1.96
N MET A 474 14.92 13.05 1.21
CA MET A 474 15.88 11.99 1.48
C MET A 474 16.68 11.56 0.25
N CYS A 475 18.01 11.48 0.41
CA CYS A 475 18.92 10.90 -0.56
C CYS A 475 19.47 9.56 -0.08
N GLY A 476 20.06 8.79 -0.98
CA GLY A 476 20.79 7.56 -0.68
C GLY A 476 22.21 7.63 -1.19
N ARG A 477 23.21 7.35 -0.34
CA ARG A 477 24.50 6.89 -0.86
C ARG A 477 24.28 5.45 -1.30
N MET A 478 24.12 5.24 -2.60
CA MET A 478 23.78 3.94 -3.17
C MET A 478 25.02 3.24 -3.71
N PHE A 479 25.07 1.94 -3.49
CA PHE A 479 26.17 1.07 -3.88
C PHE A 479 25.66 -0.14 -4.64
N VAL A 480 26.19 -0.37 -5.85
CA VAL A 480 25.84 -1.54 -6.65
C VAL A 480 26.71 -2.73 -6.26
N THR A 481 26.10 -3.86 -5.98
CA THR A 481 26.81 -5.07 -5.58
C THR A 481 26.25 -6.32 -6.24
N GLY A 482 27.13 -7.24 -6.61
CA GLY A 482 26.78 -8.61 -7.00
C GLY A 482 26.50 -9.53 -5.80
N ASP A 483 26.91 -9.11 -4.59
CA ASP A 483 26.72 -9.86 -3.33
C ASP A 483 26.41 -8.89 -2.18
N VAL A 484 25.14 -8.79 -1.80
CA VAL A 484 24.68 -7.96 -0.68
C VAL A 484 25.20 -8.42 0.69
N ASN A 485 25.75 -9.63 0.79
CA ASN A 485 26.39 -10.13 2.00
C ASN A 485 27.90 -9.80 2.05
N SER A 486 28.45 -9.18 1.02
CA SER A 486 29.86 -8.75 1.02
C SER A 486 30.12 -7.74 2.16
N PRO A 487 31.35 -7.74 2.75
CA PRO A 487 31.68 -6.79 3.84
C PRO A 487 31.47 -5.32 3.46
N ARG A 488 31.64 -4.99 2.17
CA ARG A 488 31.42 -3.63 1.67
C ARG A 488 29.93 -3.29 1.64
N ALA A 489 29.08 -4.16 1.07
CA ALA A 489 27.63 -3.94 1.07
C ALA A 489 27.06 -3.87 2.48
N GLN A 490 27.56 -4.69 3.41
CA GLN A 490 27.15 -4.69 4.82
C GLN A 490 27.54 -3.41 5.59
N ALA A 491 28.42 -2.57 5.05
CA ALA A 491 28.72 -1.26 5.63
C ALA A 491 27.60 -0.24 5.38
N PHE A 492 26.67 -0.51 4.46
CA PHE A 492 25.50 0.32 4.20
C PHE A 492 24.34 -0.09 5.11
N GLN A 493 23.47 0.85 5.47
CA GLN A 493 22.37 0.61 6.42
C GLN A 493 21.31 -0.34 5.87
N GLN A 494 21.07 -0.29 4.57
CA GLN A 494 20.07 -1.11 3.89
C GLN A 494 20.65 -1.81 2.66
N GLN A 495 20.28 -3.07 2.46
CA GLN A 495 20.67 -3.88 1.31
C GLN A 495 19.46 -4.59 0.72
N VAL A 496 19.33 -4.59 -0.60
CA VAL A 496 18.24 -5.26 -1.33
C VAL A 496 18.81 -6.20 -2.37
N ALA A 497 18.85 -7.48 -2.03
CA ALA A 497 19.48 -8.52 -2.85
C ALA A 497 18.91 -8.61 -4.27
N ILE A 498 17.59 -8.56 -4.39
CA ILE A 498 16.91 -8.70 -5.70
C ILE A 498 17.16 -7.54 -6.64
N TYR A 499 17.48 -6.37 -6.11
CA TYR A 499 17.79 -5.18 -6.91
C TYR A 499 19.29 -4.96 -7.09
N SER A 500 20.14 -5.78 -6.46
CA SER A 500 21.60 -5.61 -6.48
C SER A 500 22.08 -4.27 -5.94
N LEU A 501 21.36 -3.71 -4.99
CA LEU A 501 21.61 -2.39 -4.42
C LEU A 501 21.78 -2.45 -2.90
N ALA A 502 22.67 -1.61 -2.39
CA ALA A 502 22.78 -1.24 -0.98
C ALA A 502 22.72 0.28 -0.86
N ALA A 503 22.15 0.82 0.21
CA ALA A 503 22.07 2.25 0.45
C ALA A 503 22.26 2.62 1.91
N ASP A 504 22.86 3.80 2.09
CA ASP A 504 22.89 4.54 3.34
C ASP A 504 22.03 5.80 3.17
N HIS A 505 20.88 5.80 3.82
CA HIS A 505 19.90 6.86 3.67
C HIS A 505 20.29 8.06 4.50
N ILE A 506 20.30 9.22 3.88
CA ILE A 506 20.64 10.50 4.50
C ILE A 506 19.57 11.54 4.16
N LYS A 507 19.38 12.49 5.05
CA LYS A 507 18.59 13.69 4.73
C LYS A 507 19.26 14.41 3.54
N ALA A 508 18.46 14.90 2.61
CA ALA A 508 18.98 15.57 1.42
C ALA A 508 19.88 16.75 1.79
N PRO A 509 21.03 16.93 1.14
CA PRO A 509 21.94 18.03 1.43
C PRO A 509 21.28 19.39 1.27
N GLY A 510 21.36 20.22 2.29
CA GLY A 510 20.77 21.56 2.31
C GLY A 510 19.37 21.63 2.94
N GLU A 511 18.71 20.50 3.14
CA GLU A 511 17.38 20.46 3.77
C GLU A 511 17.49 20.50 5.30
N GLU A 512 16.60 21.26 5.93
CA GLU A 512 16.50 21.33 7.39
C GLU A 512 15.61 20.19 7.92
N TYR A 513 14.51 19.88 7.22
CA TYR A 513 13.50 18.91 7.62
C TYR A 513 13.51 17.65 6.73
N LEU A 514 13.17 16.51 7.32
CA LEU A 514 13.12 15.23 6.61
C LEU A 514 11.75 15.01 5.98
N GLY A 515 10.66 15.23 6.73
CA GLY A 515 9.30 15.01 6.27
C GLY A 515 8.59 16.30 5.94
N THR A 516 7.72 16.25 4.95
CA THR A 516 6.91 17.39 4.53
C THR A 516 5.48 16.97 4.19
N VAL A 517 4.53 17.90 4.28
CA VAL A 517 3.22 17.79 3.63
C VAL A 517 3.07 18.99 2.70
N TYR A 518 2.97 18.71 1.41
CA TYR A 518 2.74 19.72 0.37
C TYR A 518 1.26 19.84 0.05
N ALA A 519 0.77 21.07 -0.06
CA ALA A 519 -0.48 21.40 -0.72
C ALA A 519 -0.17 22.04 -2.08
N ILE A 520 -0.65 21.41 -3.14
CA ILE A 520 -0.35 21.79 -4.51
C ILE A 520 -1.66 21.97 -5.28
N SER A 521 -1.83 23.14 -5.90
CA SER A 521 -2.97 23.39 -6.80
C SER A 521 -2.96 22.40 -7.96
N ALA A 522 -4.03 21.64 -8.12
CA ALA A 522 -4.16 20.71 -9.25
C ALA A 522 -4.37 21.46 -10.59
N VAL A 523 -4.78 22.74 -10.53
CA VAL A 523 -5.03 23.59 -11.70
C VAL A 523 -3.74 24.25 -12.18
N THR A 524 -3.00 24.88 -11.25
CA THR A 524 -1.82 25.72 -11.59
C THR A 524 -0.49 25.03 -11.31
N GLY A 525 -0.47 23.98 -10.49
CA GLY A 525 0.76 23.35 -10.03
C GLY A 525 1.52 24.14 -8.97
N GLU A 526 1.03 25.30 -8.52
CA GLU A 526 1.64 26.10 -7.45
C GLU A 526 1.59 25.38 -6.11
N THR A 527 2.59 25.63 -5.26
CA THR A 527 2.54 25.22 -3.85
C THR A 527 1.76 26.26 -3.07
N GLU A 528 0.60 25.86 -2.53
CA GLU A 528 -0.27 26.73 -1.73
C GLU A 528 0.23 26.85 -0.31
N TRP A 529 0.65 25.74 0.30
CA TRP A 529 1.33 25.72 1.59
C TRP A 529 2.23 24.49 1.74
N LEU A 530 3.12 24.56 2.73
CA LEU A 530 4.08 23.52 3.06
C LEU A 530 4.17 23.38 4.58
N PHE A 531 3.95 22.16 5.08
CA PHE A 531 4.26 21.80 6.47
C PHE A 531 5.54 20.98 6.50
N GLU A 532 6.43 21.23 7.47
CA GLU A 532 7.73 20.61 7.61
C GLU A 532 7.90 19.96 8.99
N THR A 533 8.57 18.81 9.06
CA THR A 533 8.81 18.07 10.30
C THR A 533 10.13 17.28 10.25
N GLU A 534 10.67 16.99 11.43
CA GLU A 534 11.91 16.22 11.61
C GLU A 534 11.76 14.73 11.21
N THR A 535 10.53 14.21 11.07
CA THR A 535 10.25 12.80 10.82
C THR A 535 9.49 12.60 9.53
N TRP A 536 9.38 11.34 9.07
CA TRP A 536 8.56 10.99 7.91
C TRP A 536 7.09 11.27 8.18
N THR A 537 6.43 11.87 7.21
CA THR A 537 4.97 12.01 7.14
C THR A 537 4.37 10.81 6.42
N TYR A 538 3.15 10.43 6.81
CA TYR A 538 2.40 9.32 6.25
C TYR A 538 1.13 9.79 5.56
N SER A 539 0.32 8.83 5.11
CA SER A 539 -0.87 9.08 4.30
C SER A 539 -1.80 10.14 4.88
N VAL A 540 -2.45 10.88 3.99
CA VAL A 540 -3.37 11.96 4.35
C VAL A 540 -4.78 11.70 3.80
N VAL A 541 -5.79 12.32 4.43
CA VAL A 541 -7.19 12.36 3.99
C VAL A 541 -7.73 13.76 4.13
N ALA A 542 -8.39 14.28 3.09
CA ALA A 542 -9.11 15.56 3.15
C ALA A 542 -10.59 15.33 3.44
N THR A 543 -11.26 16.32 4.10
CA THR A 543 -12.67 16.23 4.44
C THR A 543 -13.45 17.48 4.06
N GLY A 544 -14.79 17.33 3.94
CA GLY A 544 -15.72 18.41 3.67
C GLY A 544 -15.71 19.54 4.70
N GLY A 545 -15.26 19.23 5.93
CA GLY A 545 -15.09 20.23 7.00
C GLY A 545 -13.88 21.16 6.83
N GLY A 546 -13.18 21.09 5.70
CA GLY A 546 -12.02 21.95 5.41
C GLY A 546 -10.76 21.52 6.16
N LEU A 547 -10.60 20.22 6.41
CA LEU A 547 -9.49 19.66 7.16
C LEU A 547 -8.72 18.64 6.31
N VAL A 548 -7.41 18.52 6.59
CA VAL A 548 -6.56 17.43 6.12
C VAL A 548 -6.00 16.72 7.35
N PHE A 549 -6.31 15.43 7.48
CA PHE A 549 -5.76 14.60 8.56
C PHE A 549 -4.55 13.81 8.05
N GLY A 550 -3.47 13.74 8.86
CA GLY A 550 -2.26 13.00 8.51
C GLY A 550 -1.42 12.63 9.71
N GLY A 551 -0.69 11.52 9.59
CA GLY A 551 0.19 11.00 10.62
C GLY A 551 1.67 11.19 10.33
N ASP A 552 2.52 10.91 11.32
CA ASP A 552 3.97 10.86 11.14
C ASP A 552 4.65 9.72 11.92
N ALA A 553 5.95 9.53 11.66
CA ALA A 553 6.75 8.47 12.27
C ALA A 553 7.04 8.69 13.77
N SER A 554 6.83 9.88 14.31
CA SER A 554 6.92 10.14 15.75
C SER A 554 5.68 9.71 16.53
N GLY A 555 4.60 9.36 15.79
CA GLY A 555 3.30 9.01 16.33
C GLY A 555 2.34 10.18 16.45
N ALA A 556 2.68 11.35 15.95
CA ALA A 556 1.76 12.46 15.90
C ALA A 556 0.71 12.23 14.80
N PHE A 557 -0.55 12.47 15.13
CA PHE A 557 -1.69 12.51 14.21
C PHE A 557 -2.31 13.89 14.30
N ARG A 558 -2.45 14.57 13.15
CA ARG A 558 -2.79 15.99 13.06
C ARG A 558 -4.01 16.23 12.18
N ALA A 559 -4.71 17.32 12.44
CA ALA A 559 -5.63 17.96 11.53
C ALA A 559 -5.06 19.31 11.13
N PHE A 560 -4.87 19.49 9.84
CA PHE A 560 -4.43 20.74 9.23
C PHE A 560 -5.63 21.49 8.66
N ASP A 561 -5.61 22.82 8.71
CA ASP A 561 -6.47 23.65 7.88
C ASP A 561 -6.11 23.44 6.40
N HIS A 562 -7.09 23.12 5.57
CA HIS A 562 -6.84 22.73 4.17
C HIS A 562 -6.35 23.89 3.28
N GLU A 563 -6.60 25.15 3.69
CA GLU A 563 -6.20 26.36 2.93
C GLU A 563 -4.84 26.90 3.37
N THR A 564 -4.47 26.73 4.66
CA THR A 564 -3.30 27.39 5.22
C THR A 564 -2.20 26.44 5.70
N GLY A 565 -2.52 25.16 5.93
CA GLY A 565 -1.61 24.19 6.53
C GLY A 565 -1.40 24.39 8.04
N GLU A 566 -2.14 25.29 8.69
CA GLU A 566 -2.09 25.46 10.15
C GLU A 566 -2.54 24.18 10.86
N VAL A 567 -1.80 23.74 11.88
CA VAL A 567 -2.18 22.60 12.71
C VAL A 567 -3.25 23.03 13.70
N LEU A 568 -4.50 22.64 13.45
CA LEU A 568 -5.65 22.98 14.28
C LEU A 568 -5.88 21.99 15.44
N TRP A 569 -5.37 20.76 15.29
CA TRP A 569 -5.45 19.73 16.32
C TRP A 569 -4.31 18.73 16.14
N GLU A 570 -3.79 18.22 17.25
CA GLU A 570 -2.74 17.20 17.29
C GLU A 570 -2.90 16.29 18.50
N VAL A 571 -2.63 14.99 18.29
CA VAL A 571 -2.47 13.99 19.36
C VAL A 571 -1.29 13.08 19.07
N ASN A 572 -0.53 12.67 20.09
CA ASN A 572 0.52 11.66 19.93
C ASN A 572 -0.03 10.29 20.35
N LEU A 573 0.02 9.33 19.43
CA LEU A 573 -0.51 7.96 19.58
C LEU A 573 0.51 6.97 20.17
N GLY A 574 1.74 7.42 20.41
CA GLY A 574 2.81 6.61 21.01
C GLY A 574 3.46 5.58 20.09
N ALA A 575 3.01 5.49 18.85
CA ALA A 575 3.56 4.63 17.79
C ALA A 575 3.40 5.33 16.44
N PRO A 576 4.22 5.02 15.41
CA PRO A 576 4.07 5.59 14.08
C PRO A 576 2.62 5.53 13.58
N ALA A 577 2.04 6.69 13.24
CA ALA A 577 0.67 6.82 12.74
C ALA A 577 0.66 6.59 11.22
N MET A 578 0.89 5.35 10.80
CA MET A 578 1.29 5.01 9.45
C MET A 578 0.17 4.45 8.55
N GLY A 579 -1.02 4.17 9.10
CA GLY A 579 -2.15 3.72 8.30
C GLY A 579 -2.68 4.79 7.34
N TYR A 580 -3.63 4.38 6.52
CA TYR A 580 -4.38 5.32 5.67
C TYR A 580 -5.57 5.84 6.49
N PRO A 581 -5.61 7.13 6.83
CA PRO A 581 -6.74 7.66 7.58
C PRO A 581 -8.01 7.63 6.73
N ILE A 582 -9.15 7.33 7.38
CA ILE A 582 -10.48 7.36 6.77
C ILE A 582 -11.44 8.22 7.61
N SER A 583 -12.51 8.70 6.98
CA SER A 583 -13.61 9.37 7.70
C SER A 583 -14.96 8.79 7.25
N TYR A 584 -15.78 8.41 8.22
CA TYR A 584 -17.09 7.79 8.01
C TYR A 584 -18.11 8.34 9.02
N ALA A 585 -19.38 7.99 8.89
CA ALA A 585 -20.41 8.40 9.84
C ALA A 585 -21.41 7.28 10.14
N VAL A 586 -21.92 7.27 11.38
CA VAL A 586 -23.02 6.39 11.80
C VAL A 586 -24.04 7.25 12.54
N ASP A 587 -25.33 7.11 12.20
CA ASP A 587 -26.43 7.88 12.81
C ASP A 587 -26.16 9.41 12.81
N GLY A 588 -25.49 9.92 11.78
CA GLY A 588 -25.17 11.35 11.65
C GLY A 588 -24.00 11.82 12.52
N ARG A 589 -23.29 10.92 13.21
CA ARG A 589 -22.05 11.21 13.93
C ARG A 589 -20.85 10.83 13.08
N GLN A 590 -19.97 11.80 12.82
CA GLN A 590 -18.74 11.61 12.07
C GLN A 590 -17.60 11.06 12.94
N TYR A 591 -16.84 10.15 12.36
CA TYR A 591 -15.64 9.53 12.93
C TYR A 591 -14.45 9.71 11.99
N VAL A 592 -13.26 9.74 12.58
CA VAL A 592 -11.97 9.69 11.87
C VAL A 592 -11.16 8.56 12.46
N ALA A 593 -10.70 7.65 11.61
CA ALA A 593 -9.92 6.48 12.03
C ALA A 593 -8.51 6.50 11.46
N ILE A 594 -7.53 6.02 12.26
CA ILE A 594 -6.13 5.89 11.87
C ILE A 594 -5.51 4.68 12.58
N SER A 595 -4.71 3.88 11.86
CA SER A 595 -3.93 2.81 12.46
C SER A 595 -2.48 3.23 12.73
N THR A 596 -1.93 2.64 13.79
CA THR A 596 -0.51 2.75 14.13
C THR A 596 0.18 1.41 14.00
N GLY A 597 1.49 1.41 13.85
CA GLY A 597 2.25 0.17 13.80
C GLY A 597 3.74 0.35 14.08
N PRO A 598 4.51 -0.76 14.13
CA PRO A 598 5.93 -0.73 14.44
C PRO A 598 6.79 -0.04 13.38
N GLY A 599 6.22 0.35 12.27
CA GLY A 599 6.93 0.80 11.09
C GLY A 599 7.60 -0.36 10.34
N SER A 600 7.90 -0.18 9.07
CA SER A 600 8.78 -1.10 8.36
C SER A 600 10.16 -1.06 9.03
N LEU A 601 10.69 -2.23 9.41
CA LEU A 601 12.04 -2.34 9.99
C LEU A 601 13.14 -1.78 9.06
N ARG A 602 12.84 -1.63 7.76
CA ARG A 602 13.75 -1.14 6.73
C ARG A 602 13.62 0.36 6.45
N SER A 603 12.51 0.97 6.82
CA SER A 603 12.20 2.37 6.50
C SER A 603 11.96 3.25 7.73
N THR A 604 12.20 2.74 8.94
CA THR A 604 11.98 3.52 10.16
C THR A 604 13.17 4.45 10.41
N PRO A 605 13.01 5.78 10.37
CA PRO A 605 14.09 6.72 10.60
C PRO A 605 14.69 6.55 12.01
N ALA A 606 15.96 6.94 12.16
CA ALA A 606 16.56 7.07 13.47
C ALA A 606 15.74 8.09 14.29
N GLY A 607 15.12 7.65 15.38
CA GLY A 607 14.27 8.49 16.24
C GLY A 607 12.77 8.19 16.18
N ALA A 608 12.31 7.34 15.25
CA ALA A 608 10.93 6.89 15.24
C ALA A 608 10.57 6.11 16.50
N ALA A 609 9.33 6.22 16.93
CA ALA A 609 8.81 5.47 18.06
C ALA A 609 8.90 3.95 17.78
N ARG A 610 9.44 3.18 18.73
CA ARG A 610 9.53 1.72 18.63
C ARG A 610 8.29 1.10 19.26
N ALA A 611 7.28 0.82 18.45
CA ALA A 611 6.14 0.03 18.86
C ALA A 611 6.38 -1.47 18.63
N ARG A 612 5.77 -2.32 19.47
CA ARG A 612 5.77 -3.78 19.30
C ARG A 612 4.46 -4.32 18.76
N GLY A 613 3.43 -3.47 18.66
CA GLY A 613 2.11 -3.76 18.16
C GLY A 613 1.48 -2.52 17.54
N GLY A 614 0.36 -2.68 16.86
CA GLY A 614 -0.42 -1.62 16.28
C GLY A 614 -1.78 -1.50 16.94
N ASN A 615 -2.38 -0.32 16.82
CA ASN A 615 -3.77 -0.07 17.22
C ASN A 615 -4.49 0.68 16.12
N LEU A 616 -5.78 0.42 16.00
CA LEU A 616 -6.71 1.31 15.32
C LEU A 616 -7.28 2.28 16.36
N TYR A 617 -7.17 3.57 16.09
CA TYR A 617 -7.73 4.64 16.90
C TYR A 617 -8.86 5.31 16.12
N VAL A 618 -9.98 5.53 16.78
CA VAL A 618 -11.16 6.20 16.20
C VAL A 618 -11.52 7.40 17.06
N PHE A 619 -11.64 8.54 16.40
CA PHE A 619 -11.91 9.84 17.00
C PHE A 619 -13.28 10.35 16.59
N ALA A 620 -13.94 11.08 17.47
CA ALA A 620 -15.21 11.75 17.21
C ALA A 620 -15.35 13.00 18.09
N LEU A 621 -16.26 13.89 17.72
CA LEU A 621 -16.65 14.98 18.60
C LEU A 621 -17.40 14.43 19.83
N PRO A 622 -17.32 15.11 20.99
CA PRO A 622 -18.10 14.77 22.17
C PRO A 622 -19.61 14.76 21.85
N ASP A 623 -20.34 13.87 22.51
CA ASP A 623 -21.79 13.87 22.39
C ASP A 623 -22.35 15.24 22.79
N ARG A 624 -23.19 15.80 21.94
CA ARG A 624 -23.91 17.04 22.31
C ARG A 624 -24.83 16.68 23.49
N ARG A 625 -24.54 17.24 24.69
CA ARG A 625 -25.35 17.06 25.90
C ARG A 625 -26.64 17.83 25.79
#